data_de7c4ebbf0dbd00f698b59ba82a7c6ae
#
_entry.id   de7c4ebbf0dbd00f698b59ba82a7c6ae
#
_cell.length_a   1.000
_cell.length_b   1.000
_cell.length_c   1.000
_cell.angle_alpha   90.00
_cell.angle_beta   90.00
_cell.angle_gamma   90.00
#
_symmetry.space_group_name_H-M   'P 1'
#
loop_
_entity.id
_entity.type
_entity.pdbx_description
1 polymer ?
#
loop_
_entity_poly.entity_id
_entity_poly.type
_entity_poly.pdbx_seq_one_letter_code
_entity_poly.pdbx_strand_id
1 'polypeptide(L)'
;MKKILGFALVLALCLSLSWSASARFDPVAKEDLKVGMVYIGDVEDMGYTYAHHQAALAMAEALGLAQDQLLWKDSVPADQRCAEALEALVQEGCQLIFANSYDYMDYVDQAAAQHPQVIFSNCSGTLSNGVNFNNYFGRIWEARYLAGMAAGLKAKEMGNPHLGYVAAYADVPEVIYSLNAYFLGAQAVYPEVTLTVQAVNSWYDPDGERQAAEDLIALGCGVLSQHCDTSGPVMACQEQGLYAVGYNADMSGAAPDAFLTAPIWDWSGYMIRTVRQVMEGTWEPVNYLGGMADGLVSLAPLTDNCAPGTQEAIQAVQAQMMEGSFQVFTGPIYDGQGNLQVEQGQALTDQEILSMTWLCRGISLA
;
A
#
# COMPACT_ATOMS: atom_id res chain seq x y z
N MET A 1 -76.42 -4.45 -40.95
CA MET A 1 -75.27 -5.31 -40.60
C MET A 1 -73.96 -4.50 -40.76
N LYS A 2 -73.49 -3.86 -39.73
CA LYS A 2 -72.12 -3.34 -39.64
C LYS A 2 -71.67 -3.44 -38.19
N LYS A 3 -70.71 -4.32 -37.94
CA LYS A 3 -70.08 -4.54 -36.63
C LYS A 3 -69.09 -3.42 -36.36
N ILE A 4 -69.26 -2.67 -35.29
CA ILE A 4 -68.30 -1.68 -34.75
C ILE A 4 -67.40 -2.43 -33.79
N LEU A 5 -66.13 -2.53 -34.12
CA LEU A 5 -65.08 -3.03 -33.29
C LEU A 5 -64.61 -1.91 -32.37
N GLY A 6 -64.84 -2.01 -31.09
CA GLY A 6 -64.26 -1.10 -30.08
C GLY A 6 -62.83 -1.46 -29.79
N PHE A 7 -61.92 -0.51 -29.98
CA PHE A 7 -60.53 -0.59 -29.54
C PHE A 7 -60.44 -0.17 -28.06
N ALA A 8 -60.18 -1.11 -27.16
CA ALA A 8 -59.85 -0.82 -25.78
C ALA A 8 -58.38 -0.52 -25.68
N LEU A 9 -58.06 0.76 -25.39
CA LEU A 9 -56.70 1.23 -25.12
C LEU A 9 -56.32 0.83 -23.68
N VAL A 10 -55.54 -0.23 -23.52
CA VAL A 10 -54.95 -0.58 -22.23
C VAL A 10 -53.75 0.31 -21.98
N LEU A 11 -53.90 1.29 -21.12
CA LEU A 11 -52.80 2.14 -20.61
C LEU A 11 -52.00 1.29 -19.60
N ALA A 12 -50.89 0.69 -20.04
CA ALA A 12 -49.93 0.07 -19.13
C ALA A 12 -49.19 1.16 -18.38
N LEU A 13 -49.58 1.41 -17.14
CA LEU A 13 -48.77 2.19 -16.18
C LEU A 13 -47.53 1.36 -15.85
N CYS A 14 -46.42 1.65 -16.50
CA CYS A 14 -45.10 1.21 -16.02
C CYS A 14 -44.79 1.96 -14.73
N LEU A 15 -45.17 1.38 -13.60
CA LEU A 15 -44.57 1.72 -12.30
C LEU A 15 -43.11 1.28 -12.39
N SER A 16 -42.21 2.22 -12.71
CA SER A 16 -40.80 2.09 -12.44
C SER A 16 -40.62 2.01 -10.93
N LEU A 17 -40.61 0.80 -10.39
CA LEU A 17 -40.04 0.54 -9.07
C LEU A 17 -38.55 0.89 -9.18
N SER A 18 -38.25 2.12 -8.82
CA SER A 18 -36.89 2.48 -8.41
C SER A 18 -36.57 1.62 -7.19
N TRP A 19 -35.88 0.51 -7.41
CA TRP A 19 -35.21 -0.15 -6.31
C TRP A 19 -34.13 0.84 -5.84
N SER A 20 -34.49 1.68 -4.87
CA SER A 20 -33.50 2.25 -4.00
C SER A 20 -32.82 1.06 -3.34
N ALA A 21 -31.55 0.83 -3.64
CA ALA A 21 -30.74 -0.07 -2.84
C ALA A 21 -30.90 0.44 -1.40
N SER A 22 -31.55 -0.34 -0.54
CA SER A 22 -31.66 -0.02 0.88
C SER A 22 -30.24 0.10 1.39
N ALA A 23 -29.89 1.23 1.99
CA ALA A 23 -28.63 1.41 2.67
C ALA A 23 -28.43 0.20 3.61
N ARG A 24 -27.27 -0.44 3.54
CA ARG A 24 -26.98 -1.66 4.31
C ARG A 24 -26.76 -1.34 5.78
N PHE A 25 -26.30 -0.12 6.04
CA PHE A 25 -26.10 0.46 7.38
C PHE A 25 -26.91 1.74 7.49
N ASP A 26 -27.43 1.98 8.68
CA ASP A 26 -28.05 3.26 8.96
C ASP A 26 -27.00 4.36 8.98
N PRO A 27 -27.31 5.57 8.48
CA PRO A 27 -26.44 6.72 8.59
C PRO A 27 -26.07 7.00 10.04
N VAL A 28 -24.78 7.31 10.29
CA VAL A 28 -24.27 7.69 11.62
C VAL A 28 -24.07 9.19 11.69
N ALA A 29 -24.74 9.87 12.63
CA ALA A 29 -24.51 11.30 12.84
C ALA A 29 -23.06 11.54 13.27
N LYS A 30 -22.47 12.67 12.81
CA LYS A 30 -21.07 12.97 13.08
C LYS A 30 -20.74 12.97 14.58
N GLU A 31 -21.61 13.53 15.40
CA GLU A 31 -21.48 13.61 16.85
C GLU A 31 -21.51 12.25 17.56
N ASP A 32 -22.11 11.24 16.94
CA ASP A 32 -22.23 9.88 17.49
C ASP A 32 -21.16 8.92 16.93
N LEU A 33 -20.42 9.34 15.87
CA LEU A 33 -19.42 8.50 15.21
C LEU A 33 -18.18 8.34 16.08
N LYS A 34 -17.73 7.10 16.22
CA LYS A 34 -16.40 6.74 16.72
C LYS A 34 -15.68 5.84 15.74
N VAL A 35 -14.43 6.19 15.45
CA VAL A 35 -13.53 5.43 14.57
C VAL A 35 -12.44 4.80 15.40
N GLY A 36 -12.27 3.48 15.29
CA GLY A 36 -11.22 2.72 15.94
C GLY A 36 -10.09 2.38 14.98
N MET A 37 -8.86 2.32 15.51
CA MET A 37 -7.67 1.87 14.79
C MET A 37 -6.98 0.77 15.58
N VAL A 38 -6.55 -0.31 14.91
CA VAL A 38 -5.69 -1.35 15.49
C VAL A 38 -4.40 -1.38 14.68
N TYR A 39 -3.28 -1.10 15.34
CA TYR A 39 -1.96 -0.97 14.73
C TYR A 39 -1.02 -2.08 15.15
N ILE A 40 -0.29 -2.65 14.18
CA ILE A 40 0.70 -3.71 14.40
C ILE A 40 1.97 -3.19 15.11
N GLY A 41 2.37 -1.96 14.82
CA GLY A 41 3.55 -1.30 15.37
C GLY A 41 3.21 -0.13 16.26
N ASP A 42 4.25 0.54 16.70
CA ASP A 42 4.19 1.80 17.44
C ASP A 42 3.80 2.96 16.50
N VAL A 43 2.99 3.90 16.97
CA VAL A 43 2.60 5.08 16.19
C VAL A 43 3.77 6.03 15.87
N GLU A 44 4.92 5.84 16.51
CA GLU A 44 6.16 6.61 16.30
C GLU A 44 7.25 5.80 15.55
N ASP A 45 6.90 4.65 14.91
CA ASP A 45 7.86 3.78 14.21
C ASP A 45 8.55 4.44 13.00
N MET A 46 8.09 5.63 12.60
CA MET A 46 8.53 6.37 11.40
C MET A 46 8.33 5.59 10.09
N GLY A 47 7.57 4.51 10.12
CA GLY A 47 7.31 3.58 9.04
C GLY A 47 5.82 3.40 8.74
N TYR A 48 5.41 2.12 8.64
CA TYR A 48 4.07 1.72 8.21
C TYR A 48 2.96 2.14 9.18
N THR A 49 3.17 1.93 10.48
CA THR A 49 2.19 2.34 11.49
C THR A 49 2.10 3.86 11.61
N TYR A 50 3.24 4.54 11.61
CA TYR A 50 3.31 6.00 11.59
C TYR A 50 2.49 6.56 10.41
N ALA A 51 2.68 6.04 9.19
CA ALA A 51 1.94 6.50 8.01
C ALA A 51 0.42 6.32 8.17
N HIS A 52 -0.04 5.20 8.74
CA HIS A 52 -1.45 4.98 9.04
C HIS A 52 -1.98 5.93 10.11
N HIS A 53 -1.20 6.16 11.16
CA HIS A 53 -1.59 7.05 12.26
C HIS A 53 -1.69 8.51 11.79
N GLN A 54 -0.72 8.99 11.01
CA GLN A 54 -0.78 10.33 10.42
C GLN A 54 -2.01 10.49 9.50
N ALA A 55 -2.34 9.48 8.72
CA ALA A 55 -3.53 9.48 7.88
C ALA A 55 -4.84 9.49 8.70
N ALA A 56 -4.89 8.77 9.83
CA ALA A 56 -6.04 8.80 10.73
C ALA A 56 -6.22 10.18 11.39
N LEU A 57 -5.12 10.82 11.78
CA LEU A 57 -5.16 12.21 12.31
C LEU A 57 -5.62 13.19 11.24
N ALA A 58 -5.08 13.09 10.02
CA ALA A 58 -5.51 13.93 8.89
C ALA A 58 -6.98 13.72 8.52
N MET A 59 -7.47 12.49 8.59
CA MET A 59 -8.88 12.15 8.39
C MET A 59 -9.75 12.80 9.47
N ALA A 60 -9.35 12.69 10.74
CA ALA A 60 -10.10 13.30 11.86
C ALA A 60 -10.15 14.83 11.73
N GLU A 61 -9.03 15.47 11.38
CA GLU A 61 -8.96 16.91 11.12
C GLU A 61 -9.86 17.32 9.94
N ALA A 62 -9.73 16.65 8.80
CA ALA A 62 -10.49 16.96 7.58
C ALA A 62 -12.01 16.82 7.75
N LEU A 63 -12.44 15.92 8.64
CA LEU A 63 -13.85 15.69 8.95
C LEU A 63 -14.30 16.49 10.19
N GLY A 64 -13.38 17.12 10.91
CA GLY A 64 -13.62 17.86 12.15
C GLY A 64 -14.20 16.95 13.23
N LEU A 65 -13.62 15.74 13.40
CA LEU A 65 -13.94 14.83 14.49
C LEU A 65 -13.31 15.35 15.79
N ALA A 66 -14.01 15.15 16.91
CA ALA A 66 -13.44 15.45 18.22
C ALA A 66 -12.39 14.39 18.61
N GLN A 67 -11.52 14.74 19.55
CA GLN A 67 -10.39 13.86 19.96
C GLN A 67 -10.87 12.51 20.52
N ASP A 68 -12.02 12.48 21.18
CA ASP A 68 -12.62 11.27 21.76
C ASP A 68 -13.39 10.42 20.72
N GLN A 69 -13.44 10.85 19.47
CA GLN A 69 -14.06 10.11 18.35
C GLN A 69 -13.04 9.27 17.55
N LEU A 70 -11.73 9.49 17.74
CA LEU A 70 -10.67 8.68 17.16
C LEU A 70 -9.95 7.91 18.27
N LEU A 71 -10.11 6.61 18.29
CA LEU A 71 -9.53 5.70 19.29
C LEU A 71 -8.52 4.77 18.62
N TRP A 72 -7.46 4.38 19.33
CA TRP A 72 -6.51 3.41 18.77
C TRP A 72 -5.94 2.49 19.84
N LYS A 73 -5.47 1.33 19.35
CA LYS A 73 -4.66 0.35 20.07
C LYS A 73 -3.42 0.13 19.21
N ASP A 74 -2.25 0.48 19.68
CA ASP A 74 -0.98 0.33 18.98
C ASP A 74 -0.14 -0.79 19.55
N SER A 75 0.91 -1.21 18.82
CA SER A 75 1.80 -2.30 19.20
C SER A 75 1.04 -3.60 19.54
N VAL A 76 -0.02 -3.86 18.79
CA VAL A 76 -0.88 -5.04 18.98
C VAL A 76 -0.31 -6.20 18.16
N PRO A 77 0.17 -7.30 18.78
CA PRO A 77 0.64 -8.45 18.01
C PRO A 77 -0.47 -9.17 17.26
N ALA A 78 -0.10 -9.82 16.15
CA ALA A 78 -1.02 -10.61 15.34
C ALA A 78 -1.32 -11.99 15.96
N ASP A 79 -1.87 -11.96 17.16
CA ASP A 79 -2.32 -13.13 17.91
C ASP A 79 -3.67 -12.82 18.60
N GLN A 80 -4.03 -13.56 19.65
CA GLN A 80 -5.27 -13.37 20.41
C GLN A 80 -5.46 -11.92 20.89
N ARG A 81 -4.37 -11.16 21.11
CA ARG A 81 -4.43 -9.73 21.50
C ARG A 81 -5.05 -8.85 20.43
N CYS A 82 -4.95 -9.24 19.15
CA CYS A 82 -5.68 -8.54 18.07
C CYS A 82 -7.20 -8.67 18.26
N ALA A 83 -7.70 -9.87 18.54
CA ALA A 83 -9.12 -10.07 18.82
C ALA A 83 -9.58 -9.27 20.05
N GLU A 84 -8.77 -9.22 21.09
CA GLU A 84 -9.06 -8.44 22.31
C GLU A 84 -9.08 -6.94 22.04
N ALA A 85 -8.16 -6.43 21.19
CA ALA A 85 -8.12 -5.02 20.80
C ALA A 85 -9.34 -4.63 19.95
N LEU A 86 -9.75 -5.47 18.99
CA LEU A 86 -10.95 -5.28 18.19
C LEU A 86 -12.20 -5.23 19.07
N GLU A 87 -12.35 -6.20 19.97
CA GLU A 87 -13.47 -6.27 20.92
C GLU A 87 -13.51 -5.04 21.83
N ALA A 88 -12.36 -4.59 22.34
CA ALA A 88 -12.29 -3.40 23.18
C ALA A 88 -12.82 -2.14 22.44
N LEU A 89 -12.44 -1.94 21.17
CA LEU A 89 -12.93 -0.83 20.37
C LEU A 89 -14.42 -0.94 20.07
N VAL A 90 -14.95 -2.14 19.85
CA VAL A 90 -16.40 -2.37 19.73
C VAL A 90 -17.13 -1.99 21.01
N GLN A 91 -16.62 -2.38 22.20
CA GLN A 91 -17.19 -2.05 23.49
C GLN A 91 -17.09 -0.54 23.82
N GLU A 92 -16.07 0.14 23.29
CA GLU A 92 -15.92 1.60 23.38
C GLU A 92 -16.89 2.35 22.45
N GLY A 93 -17.64 1.60 21.61
CA GLY A 93 -18.72 2.10 20.77
C GLY A 93 -18.26 2.55 19.37
N CYS A 94 -17.16 2.03 18.85
CA CYS A 94 -16.75 2.31 17.47
C CYS A 94 -17.73 1.69 16.46
N GLN A 95 -18.15 2.46 15.46
CA GLN A 95 -18.98 2.01 14.33
C GLN A 95 -18.14 1.60 13.14
N LEU A 96 -16.90 2.09 13.05
CA LEU A 96 -15.92 1.74 12.03
C LEU A 96 -14.59 1.46 12.70
N ILE A 97 -13.96 0.32 12.34
CA ILE A 97 -12.64 -0.06 12.85
C ILE A 97 -11.73 -0.37 11.68
N PHE A 98 -10.60 0.33 11.61
CA PHE A 98 -9.49 0.03 10.70
C PHE A 98 -8.45 -0.83 11.42
N ALA A 99 -7.90 -1.83 10.71
CA ALA A 99 -6.81 -2.65 11.19
C ALA A 99 -5.70 -2.68 10.13
N ASN A 100 -4.42 -2.51 10.53
CA ASN A 100 -3.35 -2.22 9.57
C ASN A 100 -2.33 -3.36 9.37
N SER A 101 -2.75 -4.62 9.45
CA SER A 101 -1.83 -5.73 9.19
C SER A 101 -2.48 -6.83 8.34
N TYR A 102 -1.67 -7.42 7.44
CA TYR A 102 -2.05 -8.64 6.72
C TYR A 102 -2.43 -9.77 7.69
N ASP A 103 -1.66 -9.93 8.76
CA ASP A 103 -1.84 -10.99 9.74
C ASP A 103 -3.06 -10.79 10.66
N TYR A 104 -3.72 -9.64 10.58
CA TYR A 104 -4.96 -9.38 11.32
C TYR A 104 -6.22 -9.89 10.61
N MET A 105 -6.12 -10.21 9.32
CA MET A 105 -7.26 -10.46 8.45
C MET A 105 -8.25 -11.48 9.01
N ASP A 106 -7.77 -12.62 9.52
CA ASP A 106 -8.64 -13.67 10.08
C ASP A 106 -9.31 -13.24 11.40
N TYR A 107 -8.63 -12.45 12.23
CA TYR A 107 -9.21 -11.90 13.47
C TYR A 107 -10.28 -10.87 13.16
N VAL A 108 -10.05 -10.03 12.13
CA VAL A 108 -11.02 -9.02 11.68
C VAL A 108 -12.26 -9.69 11.08
N ASP A 109 -12.11 -10.74 10.27
CA ASP A 109 -13.24 -11.49 9.72
C ASP A 109 -14.10 -12.12 10.83
N GLN A 110 -13.45 -12.71 11.85
CA GLN A 110 -14.15 -13.26 13.01
C GLN A 110 -14.87 -12.19 13.82
N ALA A 111 -14.24 -11.03 14.06
CA ALA A 111 -14.86 -9.91 14.75
C ALA A 111 -16.06 -9.35 13.96
N ALA A 112 -15.91 -9.22 12.64
CA ALA A 112 -16.98 -8.77 11.75
C ALA A 112 -18.20 -9.70 11.77
N ALA A 113 -17.98 -11.01 11.82
CA ALA A 113 -19.06 -12.01 11.94
C ALA A 113 -19.79 -11.91 13.29
N GLN A 114 -19.09 -11.55 14.38
CA GLN A 114 -19.68 -11.41 15.71
C GLN A 114 -20.40 -10.07 15.91
N HIS A 115 -19.97 -9.01 15.19
CA HIS A 115 -20.47 -7.64 15.33
C HIS A 115 -21.00 -7.10 13.98
N PRO A 116 -22.10 -7.65 13.43
CA PRO A 116 -22.58 -7.28 12.10
C PRO A 116 -23.03 -5.80 11.97
N GLN A 117 -23.17 -5.08 13.07
CA GLN A 117 -23.52 -3.65 13.13
C GLN A 117 -22.28 -2.74 13.05
N VAL A 118 -21.06 -3.26 13.19
CA VAL A 118 -19.78 -2.53 13.11
C VAL A 118 -19.15 -2.82 11.75
N ILE A 119 -18.59 -1.78 11.14
CA ILE A 119 -17.86 -1.90 9.88
C ILE A 119 -16.38 -2.11 10.17
N PHE A 120 -15.77 -3.07 9.51
CA PHE A 120 -14.34 -3.37 9.62
C PHE A 120 -13.65 -3.21 8.27
N SER A 121 -12.48 -2.57 8.28
CA SER A 121 -11.66 -2.37 7.09
C SER A 121 -10.21 -2.73 7.41
N ASN A 122 -9.71 -3.82 6.82
CA ASN A 122 -8.34 -4.29 7.07
C ASN A 122 -7.40 -3.85 5.95
N CYS A 123 -6.18 -3.46 6.28
CA CYS A 123 -5.16 -3.12 5.31
C CYS A 123 -4.30 -4.34 4.97
N SER A 124 -4.00 -4.48 3.67
CA SER A 124 -3.16 -5.51 3.07
C SER A 124 -3.69 -6.95 3.15
N GLY A 125 -4.99 -7.15 3.19
CA GLY A 125 -5.59 -8.47 3.10
C GLY A 125 -6.31 -8.71 1.77
N THR A 126 -6.95 -9.87 1.66
CA THR A 126 -7.72 -10.27 0.47
C THR A 126 -9.16 -10.65 0.79
N LEU A 127 -9.47 -10.93 2.06
CA LEU A 127 -10.81 -11.36 2.48
C LEU A 127 -11.81 -10.19 2.45
N SER A 128 -13.06 -10.58 2.27
CA SER A 128 -14.23 -9.72 2.46
C SER A 128 -15.40 -10.65 2.73
N ASN A 129 -16.24 -10.32 3.70
CA ASN A 129 -17.39 -11.17 4.02
C ASN A 129 -18.67 -10.76 3.27
N GLY A 130 -18.59 -9.75 2.41
CA GLY A 130 -19.72 -9.24 1.67
C GLY A 130 -20.82 -8.64 2.55
N VAL A 131 -20.57 -8.34 3.83
CA VAL A 131 -21.55 -7.78 4.80
C VAL A 131 -21.01 -6.49 5.42
N ASN A 132 -19.99 -6.55 6.25
CA ASN A 132 -19.47 -5.47 7.05
C ASN A 132 -17.93 -5.45 7.16
N PHE A 133 -17.25 -6.21 6.30
CA PHE A 133 -15.80 -6.30 6.27
C PHE A 133 -15.27 -6.21 4.83
N ASN A 134 -14.28 -5.36 4.62
CA ASN A 134 -13.48 -5.28 3.39
C ASN A 134 -12.00 -5.16 3.69
N ASN A 135 -11.18 -5.40 2.67
CA ASN A 135 -9.77 -5.03 2.67
C ASN A 135 -9.50 -3.83 1.78
N TYR A 136 -8.50 -3.03 2.15
CA TYR A 136 -7.96 -1.96 1.32
C TYR A 136 -6.45 -2.08 1.21
N PHE A 137 -5.92 -1.73 0.05
CA PHE A 137 -4.48 -1.69 -0.18
C PHE A 137 -4.14 -0.77 -1.36
N GLY A 138 -2.86 -0.69 -1.73
CA GLY A 138 -2.39 0.18 -2.80
C GLY A 138 -1.46 -0.50 -3.80
N ARG A 139 -1.43 0.08 -5.01
CA ARG A 139 -0.50 -0.28 -6.09
C ARG A 139 0.88 0.30 -5.83
N ILE A 140 1.49 -0.10 -4.70
CA ILE A 140 2.81 0.42 -4.29
C ILE A 140 3.89 0.16 -5.33
N TRP A 141 3.72 -0.83 -6.19
CA TRP A 141 4.64 -1.11 -7.29
C TRP A 141 4.82 0.07 -8.26
N GLU A 142 3.84 0.98 -8.37
CA GLU A 142 3.96 2.20 -9.15
C GLU A 142 5.06 3.11 -8.57
N ALA A 143 4.98 3.40 -7.27
CA ALA A 143 5.98 4.20 -6.59
C ALA A 143 7.33 3.46 -6.45
N ARG A 144 7.30 2.12 -6.28
CA ARG A 144 8.53 1.28 -6.26
C ARG A 144 9.31 1.36 -7.56
N TYR A 145 8.62 1.34 -8.70
CA TYR A 145 9.26 1.50 -10.01
C TYR A 145 9.97 2.86 -10.13
N LEU A 146 9.30 3.95 -9.77
CA LEU A 146 9.88 5.29 -9.82
C LEU A 146 11.05 5.45 -8.83
N ALA A 147 10.94 4.88 -7.64
CA ALA A 147 12.04 4.84 -6.67
C ALA A 147 13.24 4.03 -7.18
N GLY A 148 12.95 2.93 -7.88
CA GLY A 148 13.97 2.15 -8.60
C GLY A 148 14.70 2.98 -9.67
N MET A 149 13.98 3.83 -10.41
CA MET A 149 14.62 4.76 -11.36
C MET A 149 15.58 5.72 -10.64
N ALA A 150 15.21 6.29 -9.49
CA ALA A 150 16.10 7.15 -8.71
C ALA A 150 17.38 6.41 -8.29
N ALA A 151 17.23 5.19 -7.77
CA ALA A 151 18.36 4.34 -7.38
C ALA A 151 19.23 3.96 -8.58
N GLY A 152 18.63 3.57 -9.70
CA GLY A 152 19.37 3.21 -10.92
C GLY A 152 20.16 4.37 -11.50
N LEU A 153 19.61 5.59 -11.51
CA LEU A 153 20.33 6.80 -11.95
C LEU A 153 21.48 7.13 -11.01
N LYS A 154 21.30 7.02 -9.68
CA LYS A 154 22.38 7.22 -8.71
C LYS A 154 23.45 6.15 -8.85
N ALA A 155 23.10 4.88 -8.99
CA ALA A 155 24.03 3.78 -9.23
C ALA A 155 24.87 4.00 -10.51
N LYS A 156 24.24 4.51 -11.58
CA LYS A 156 24.90 4.88 -12.83
C LYS A 156 25.87 6.04 -12.66
N GLU A 157 25.48 7.08 -11.92
CA GLU A 157 26.37 8.21 -11.57
C GLU A 157 27.60 7.73 -10.80
N MET A 158 27.41 6.80 -9.85
CA MET A 158 28.49 6.20 -9.06
C MET A 158 29.36 5.22 -9.86
N GLY A 159 28.89 4.75 -11.02
CA GLY A 159 29.54 3.65 -11.77
C GLY A 159 29.49 2.30 -11.05
N ASN A 160 28.54 2.10 -10.14
CA ASN A 160 28.34 0.87 -9.37
C ASN A 160 26.96 0.27 -9.66
N PRO A 161 26.85 -0.81 -10.44
CA PRO A 161 25.57 -1.41 -10.79
C PRO A 161 24.96 -2.29 -9.69
N HIS A 162 25.64 -2.48 -8.57
CA HIS A 162 25.18 -3.37 -7.49
C HIS A 162 24.27 -2.63 -6.51
N LEU A 163 22.98 -2.96 -6.59
CA LEU A 163 21.95 -2.48 -5.67
C LEU A 163 21.72 -3.51 -4.54
N GLY A 164 21.37 -3.01 -3.36
CA GLY A 164 20.98 -3.82 -2.22
C GLY A 164 19.50 -3.60 -1.86
N TYR A 165 18.88 -4.60 -1.27
CA TYR A 165 17.51 -4.49 -0.78
C TYR A 165 17.32 -5.28 0.52
N VAL A 166 17.00 -4.58 1.60
CA VAL A 166 16.61 -5.19 2.87
C VAL A 166 15.13 -5.53 2.81
N ALA A 167 14.81 -6.82 2.82
CA ALA A 167 13.45 -7.31 2.71
C ALA A 167 12.92 -7.82 4.05
N ALA A 168 11.67 -7.52 4.38
CA ALA A 168 11.02 -8.15 5.52
C ALA A 168 10.95 -9.67 5.32
N TYR A 169 10.50 -10.10 4.16
CA TYR A 169 10.41 -11.51 3.73
C TYR A 169 10.80 -11.63 2.26
N ALA A 170 11.25 -12.82 1.82
CA ALA A 170 11.62 -13.04 0.42
C ALA A 170 10.57 -13.87 -0.37
N ASP A 171 9.55 -14.40 0.30
CA ASP A 171 8.52 -15.31 -0.22
C ASP A 171 7.09 -14.77 -0.15
N VAL A 172 6.91 -13.57 0.41
CA VAL A 172 5.60 -12.92 0.48
C VAL A 172 5.34 -12.16 -0.83
N PRO A 173 4.19 -12.36 -1.51
CA PRO A 173 3.88 -11.71 -2.78
C PRO A 173 4.05 -10.18 -2.78
N GLU A 174 3.66 -9.51 -1.70
CA GLU A 174 3.80 -8.06 -1.54
C GLU A 174 5.27 -7.62 -1.67
N VAL A 175 6.17 -8.34 -1.04
CA VAL A 175 7.61 -8.05 -1.11
C VAL A 175 8.14 -8.40 -2.50
N ILE A 176 7.72 -9.53 -3.08
CA ILE A 176 8.16 -10.00 -4.41
C ILE A 176 7.81 -8.99 -5.50
N TYR A 177 6.56 -8.53 -5.61
CA TYR A 177 6.22 -7.57 -6.65
C TYR A 177 6.86 -6.19 -6.40
N SER A 178 7.08 -5.81 -5.15
CA SER A 178 7.79 -4.58 -4.79
C SER A 178 9.26 -4.63 -5.21
N LEU A 179 9.95 -5.74 -4.93
CA LEU A 179 11.33 -6.01 -5.39
C LEU A 179 11.43 -5.93 -6.91
N ASN A 180 10.53 -6.64 -7.60
CA ASN A 180 10.50 -6.68 -9.05
C ASN A 180 10.25 -5.29 -9.66
N ALA A 181 9.29 -4.53 -9.13
CA ALA A 181 8.99 -3.18 -9.60
C ALA A 181 10.18 -2.24 -9.43
N TYR A 182 10.81 -2.25 -8.24
CA TYR A 182 12.00 -1.46 -7.96
C TYR A 182 13.15 -1.82 -8.91
N PHE A 183 13.42 -3.12 -9.09
CA PHE A 183 14.47 -3.58 -9.99
C PHE A 183 14.20 -3.20 -11.45
N LEU A 184 12.97 -3.38 -11.95
CA LEU A 184 12.59 -2.98 -13.31
C LEU A 184 12.75 -1.47 -13.53
N GLY A 185 12.41 -0.65 -12.54
CA GLY A 185 12.63 0.79 -12.59
C GLY A 185 14.12 1.16 -12.67
N ALA A 186 14.96 0.52 -11.87
CA ALA A 186 16.40 0.72 -11.91
C ALA A 186 17.01 0.26 -13.25
N GLN A 187 16.59 -0.92 -13.75
CA GLN A 187 17.05 -1.48 -15.01
C GLN A 187 16.65 -0.63 -16.22
N ALA A 188 15.48 0.04 -16.16
CA ALA A 188 15.02 0.91 -17.25
C ALA A 188 15.98 2.09 -17.52
N VAL A 189 16.70 2.56 -16.51
CA VAL A 189 17.63 3.70 -16.62
C VAL A 189 19.09 3.29 -16.60
N TYR A 190 19.39 2.11 -16.04
CA TYR A 190 20.72 1.50 -16.01
C TYR A 190 20.63 -0.03 -16.22
N PRO A 191 20.65 -0.51 -17.49
CA PRO A 191 20.42 -1.92 -17.81
C PRO A 191 21.38 -2.93 -17.17
N GLU A 192 22.54 -2.49 -16.69
CA GLU A 192 23.57 -3.33 -16.08
C GLU A 192 23.34 -3.61 -14.60
N VAL A 193 22.31 -3.00 -13.98
CA VAL A 193 22.07 -3.19 -12.54
C VAL A 193 21.77 -4.64 -12.20
N THR A 194 22.24 -5.03 -11.01
CA THR A 194 21.86 -6.26 -10.30
C THR A 194 21.32 -5.88 -8.94
N LEU A 195 20.46 -6.72 -8.37
CA LEU A 195 19.87 -6.51 -7.05
C LEU A 195 20.17 -7.71 -6.16
N THR A 196 20.84 -7.47 -5.02
CA THR A 196 21.03 -8.46 -3.97
C THR A 196 20.06 -8.18 -2.84
N VAL A 197 19.32 -9.21 -2.42
CA VAL A 197 18.27 -9.11 -1.41
C VAL A 197 18.68 -9.87 -0.17
N GLN A 198 18.62 -9.21 0.99
CA GLN A 198 18.80 -9.81 2.32
C GLN A 198 17.46 -9.76 3.06
N ALA A 199 16.90 -10.93 3.40
CA ALA A 199 15.66 -11.01 4.16
C ALA A 199 15.94 -11.08 5.67
N VAL A 200 15.15 -10.32 6.47
CA VAL A 200 15.24 -10.33 7.94
C VAL A 200 14.21 -11.25 8.60
N ASN A 201 13.21 -11.72 7.83
CA ASN A 201 12.09 -12.55 8.30
C ASN A 201 11.25 -11.89 9.40
N SER A 202 11.11 -10.56 9.34
CA SER A 202 10.28 -9.75 10.20
C SER A 202 9.85 -8.48 9.46
N TRP A 203 8.66 -7.95 9.76
CA TRP A 203 8.23 -6.63 9.28
C TRP A 203 8.94 -5.50 10.05
N TYR A 204 9.20 -5.73 11.34
CA TYR A 204 9.83 -4.77 12.24
C TYR A 204 10.89 -5.45 13.09
N ASP A 205 12.16 -5.21 12.79
CA ASP A 205 13.33 -5.69 13.55
C ASP A 205 14.49 -4.68 13.36
N PRO A 206 14.55 -3.62 14.18
CA PRO A 206 15.55 -2.55 14.01
C PRO A 206 16.99 -3.02 13.93
N ASP A 207 17.36 -4.02 14.75
CA ASP A 207 18.72 -4.57 14.76
C ASP A 207 18.99 -5.45 13.55
N GLY A 208 18.05 -6.32 13.19
CA GLY A 208 18.16 -7.19 12.01
C GLY A 208 18.14 -6.42 10.71
N GLU A 209 17.31 -5.39 10.58
CA GLU A 209 17.24 -4.53 9.40
C GLU A 209 18.56 -3.76 9.18
N ARG A 210 19.12 -3.21 10.26
CA ARG A 210 20.40 -2.53 10.22
C ARG A 210 21.53 -3.50 9.83
N GLN A 211 21.59 -4.68 10.46
CA GLN A 211 22.61 -5.70 10.16
C GLN A 211 22.52 -6.15 8.69
N ALA A 212 21.30 -6.39 8.18
CA ALA A 212 21.10 -6.76 6.78
C ALA A 212 21.59 -5.67 5.81
N ALA A 213 21.42 -4.39 6.15
CA ALA A 213 21.96 -3.29 5.36
C ALA A 213 23.49 -3.26 5.38
N GLU A 214 24.11 -3.46 6.56
CA GLU A 214 25.57 -3.53 6.71
C GLU A 214 26.18 -4.72 5.93
N ASP A 215 25.50 -5.86 5.93
CA ASP A 215 25.91 -7.04 5.15
C ASP A 215 25.85 -6.76 3.63
N LEU A 216 24.79 -6.12 3.14
CA LEU A 216 24.68 -5.72 1.74
C LEU A 216 25.75 -4.68 1.33
N ILE A 217 26.06 -3.75 2.20
CA ILE A 217 27.15 -2.78 2.00
C ILE A 217 28.49 -3.52 1.90
N ALA A 218 28.75 -4.49 2.77
CA ALA A 218 29.96 -5.33 2.73
C ALA A 218 30.07 -6.16 1.45
N LEU A 219 28.94 -6.51 0.82
CA LEU A 219 28.89 -7.17 -0.50
C LEU A 219 29.13 -6.20 -1.67
N GLY A 220 29.31 -4.90 -1.40
CA GLY A 220 29.64 -3.87 -2.41
C GLY A 220 28.42 -3.18 -3.01
N CYS A 221 27.23 -3.31 -2.42
CA CYS A 221 26.05 -2.57 -2.85
C CYS A 221 26.24 -1.07 -2.59
N GLY A 222 26.01 -0.23 -3.62
CA GLY A 222 26.25 1.22 -3.54
C GLY A 222 24.99 2.05 -3.24
N VAL A 223 23.83 1.52 -3.56
CA VAL A 223 22.51 2.11 -3.25
C VAL A 223 21.63 1.02 -2.68
N LEU A 224 21.07 1.25 -1.51
CA LEU A 224 20.17 0.31 -0.85
C LEU A 224 18.71 0.77 -0.92
N SER A 225 17.78 -0.17 -0.87
CA SER A 225 16.36 0.07 -0.58
C SER A 225 15.88 -0.91 0.48
N GLN A 226 14.65 -0.75 0.93
CA GLN A 226 14.08 -1.58 1.98
C GLN A 226 12.58 -1.87 1.76
N HIS A 227 12.11 -2.98 2.34
CA HIS A 227 10.71 -3.31 2.54
C HIS A 227 10.52 -3.82 3.98
N CYS A 228 10.85 -2.97 4.91
CA CYS A 228 10.74 -3.15 6.35
C CYS A 228 10.49 -1.77 6.98
N ASP A 229 10.14 -1.74 8.27
CA ASP A 229 9.41 -0.62 8.84
C ASP A 229 10.28 0.37 9.64
N THR A 230 11.62 0.16 9.71
CA THR A 230 12.49 1.09 10.44
C THR A 230 13.38 1.93 9.53
N SER A 231 13.97 2.99 10.07
CA SER A 231 14.99 3.79 9.39
C SER A 231 16.41 3.19 9.46
N GLY A 232 16.57 1.99 10.03
CA GLY A 232 17.87 1.34 10.19
C GLY A 232 18.69 1.24 8.91
N PRO A 233 18.13 0.75 7.79
CA PRO A 233 18.86 0.64 6.53
C PRO A 233 19.31 1.98 5.94
N VAL A 234 18.47 3.03 5.95
CA VAL A 234 18.87 4.35 5.44
C VAL A 234 19.96 5.00 6.31
N MET A 235 19.89 4.79 7.64
CA MET A 235 20.92 5.26 8.57
C MET A 235 22.25 4.54 8.36
N ALA A 236 22.25 3.23 8.12
CA ALA A 236 23.45 2.47 7.81
C ALA A 236 24.14 3.00 6.53
N CYS A 237 23.37 3.35 5.49
CA CYS A 237 23.90 3.99 4.29
C CYS A 237 24.52 5.35 4.59
N GLN A 238 23.87 6.20 5.38
CA GLN A 238 24.40 7.51 5.77
C GLN A 238 25.74 7.41 6.47
N GLU A 239 25.87 6.50 7.43
CA GLU A 239 27.12 6.31 8.18
C GLU A 239 28.29 5.84 7.31
N GLN A 240 28.00 5.16 6.21
CA GLN A 240 28.99 4.65 5.25
C GLN A 240 29.19 5.58 4.04
N GLY A 241 28.50 6.73 3.98
CA GLY A 241 28.61 7.67 2.85
C GLY A 241 28.04 7.09 1.55
N LEU A 242 27.04 6.21 1.65
CA LEU A 242 26.31 5.60 0.55
C LEU A 242 24.90 6.18 0.45
N TYR A 243 24.09 5.67 -0.48
CA TYR A 243 22.77 6.20 -0.75
C TYR A 243 21.66 5.18 -0.48
N ALA A 244 20.48 5.71 -0.16
CA ALA A 244 19.34 4.86 0.18
C ALA A 244 18.01 5.39 -0.37
N VAL A 245 17.15 4.45 -0.71
CA VAL A 245 15.71 4.64 -0.93
C VAL A 245 14.98 4.06 0.28
N GLY A 246 14.25 4.91 1.01
CA GLY A 246 13.44 4.52 2.17
C GLY A 246 12.14 3.82 1.78
N TYR A 247 11.25 3.67 2.75
CA TYR A 247 9.91 3.09 2.55
C TYR A 247 8.91 3.61 3.58
N ASN A 248 7.61 3.52 3.24
CA ASN A 248 6.44 3.89 4.02
C ASN A 248 6.24 5.39 4.27
N ALA A 249 7.30 6.11 4.63
CA ALA A 249 7.29 7.52 4.97
C ALA A 249 8.55 8.24 4.46
N ASP A 250 8.57 9.58 4.56
CA ASP A 250 9.76 10.38 4.30
C ASP A 250 10.78 10.20 5.43
N MET A 251 11.88 9.52 5.13
CA MET A 251 12.99 9.25 6.06
C MET A 251 14.17 10.22 5.87
N SER A 252 14.00 11.32 5.14
CA SER A 252 15.08 12.30 4.88
C SER A 252 15.67 12.91 6.16
N GLY A 253 14.84 13.06 7.20
CA GLY A 253 15.29 13.53 8.50
C GLY A 253 16.22 12.55 9.24
N ALA A 254 16.12 11.24 8.99
CA ALA A 254 16.98 10.23 9.60
C ALA A 254 18.32 10.07 8.85
N ALA A 255 18.34 10.33 7.54
CA ALA A 255 19.53 10.14 6.70
C ALA A 255 19.66 11.26 5.64
N PRO A 256 19.87 12.54 6.03
CA PRO A 256 19.82 13.67 5.12
C PRO A 256 20.86 13.62 3.99
N ASP A 257 22.02 13.00 4.20
CA ASP A 257 23.09 12.91 3.22
C ASP A 257 23.04 11.63 2.37
N ALA A 258 22.19 10.67 2.73
CA ALA A 258 22.04 9.37 2.04
C ALA A 258 20.72 9.22 1.32
N PHE A 259 19.65 9.77 1.88
CA PHE A 259 18.29 9.55 1.38
C PHE A 259 18.08 10.16 0.00
N LEU A 260 17.55 9.37 -0.93
CA LEU A 260 17.18 9.81 -2.28
C LEU A 260 15.68 10.17 -2.35
N THR A 261 14.85 9.24 -1.97
CA THR A 261 13.38 9.29 -1.93
C THR A 261 12.85 8.04 -1.22
N ALA A 262 11.54 7.87 -1.15
CA ALA A 262 10.87 6.66 -0.69
C ALA A 262 9.53 6.46 -1.41
N PRO A 263 9.11 5.24 -1.73
CA PRO A 263 7.70 4.93 -1.93
C PRO A 263 6.96 5.17 -0.61
N ILE A 264 5.91 6.00 -0.64
CA ILE A 264 5.13 6.38 0.53
C ILE A 264 3.65 6.16 0.33
N TRP A 265 2.95 6.03 1.44
CA TRP A 265 1.51 5.84 1.53
C TRP A 265 0.81 7.11 2.00
N ASP A 266 -0.33 7.43 1.40
CA ASP A 266 -1.30 8.37 1.93
C ASP A 266 -2.68 7.68 2.06
N TRP A 267 -2.92 7.11 3.22
CA TRP A 267 -4.17 6.45 3.54
C TRP A 267 -5.33 7.41 3.81
N SER A 268 -5.05 8.71 3.99
CA SER A 268 -6.03 9.70 4.43
C SER A 268 -7.22 9.82 3.47
N GLY A 269 -6.98 9.82 2.17
CA GLY A 269 -8.02 9.90 1.16
C GLY A 269 -8.99 8.72 1.20
N TYR A 270 -8.48 7.50 1.41
CA TYR A 270 -9.32 6.32 1.61
C TYR A 270 -10.12 6.40 2.91
N MET A 271 -9.48 6.73 4.03
CA MET A 271 -10.13 6.84 5.34
C MET A 271 -11.21 7.91 5.35
N ILE A 272 -10.95 9.11 4.81
CA ILE A 272 -11.94 10.20 4.69
C ILE A 272 -13.17 9.73 3.90
N ARG A 273 -12.97 9.08 2.76
CA ARG A 273 -14.06 8.56 1.93
C ARG A 273 -14.86 7.50 2.67
N THR A 274 -14.20 6.53 3.32
CA THR A 274 -14.83 5.45 4.06
C THR A 274 -15.67 5.99 5.23
N VAL A 275 -15.14 6.93 6.01
CA VAL A 275 -15.85 7.55 7.12
C VAL A 275 -17.07 8.34 6.62
N ARG A 276 -16.97 9.07 5.52
CA ARG A 276 -18.13 9.75 4.91
C ARG A 276 -19.21 8.77 4.49
N GLN A 277 -18.82 7.65 3.87
CA GLN A 277 -19.78 6.59 3.49
C GLN A 277 -20.48 5.99 4.70
N VAL A 278 -19.79 5.82 5.82
CA VAL A 278 -20.41 5.37 7.09
C VAL A 278 -21.38 6.42 7.61
N MET A 279 -21.02 7.70 7.65
CA MET A 279 -21.92 8.77 8.06
C MET A 279 -23.17 8.88 7.16
N GLU A 280 -23.03 8.58 5.87
CA GLU A 280 -24.12 8.63 4.88
C GLU A 280 -24.90 7.32 4.78
N GLY A 281 -24.47 6.24 5.42
CA GLY A 281 -25.06 4.90 5.29
C GLY A 281 -24.85 4.27 3.88
N THR A 282 -23.86 4.74 3.14
CA THR A 282 -23.60 4.32 1.75
C THR A 282 -22.39 3.40 1.61
N TRP A 283 -21.75 3.01 2.73
CA TRP A 283 -20.60 2.12 2.71
C TRP A 283 -20.96 0.73 2.16
N GLU A 284 -20.07 0.16 1.34
CA GLU A 284 -20.21 -1.15 0.76
C GLU A 284 -18.98 -2.01 1.06
N PRO A 285 -19.14 -3.34 1.29
CA PRO A 285 -18.06 -4.27 1.62
C PRO A 285 -17.28 -4.70 0.37
N VAL A 286 -16.71 -3.73 -0.35
CA VAL A 286 -15.93 -3.94 -1.57
C VAL A 286 -14.46 -3.70 -1.27
N ASN A 287 -13.60 -4.65 -1.62
CA ASN A 287 -12.16 -4.48 -1.50
C ASN A 287 -11.70 -3.32 -2.38
N TYR A 288 -10.78 -2.52 -1.85
CA TYR A 288 -10.23 -1.34 -2.51
C TYR A 288 -8.74 -1.51 -2.80
N LEU A 289 -8.34 -1.18 -4.01
CA LEU A 289 -6.94 -1.14 -4.42
C LEU A 289 -6.69 0.19 -5.15
N GLY A 290 -6.09 1.16 -4.43
CA GLY A 290 -5.77 2.48 -4.97
C GLY A 290 -4.36 2.53 -5.56
N GLY A 291 -4.13 3.49 -6.44
CA GLY A 291 -2.83 3.74 -7.04
C GLY A 291 -2.37 5.19 -6.87
N MET A 292 -1.39 5.56 -7.66
CA MET A 292 -0.84 6.91 -7.70
C MET A 292 -1.89 7.91 -8.20
N ALA A 293 -2.71 7.51 -9.18
CA ALA A 293 -3.82 8.32 -9.68
C ALA A 293 -4.92 8.59 -8.64
N ASP A 294 -5.05 7.71 -7.64
CA ASP A 294 -5.97 7.86 -6.51
C ASP A 294 -5.36 8.67 -5.34
N GLY A 295 -4.08 9.04 -5.43
CA GLY A 295 -3.34 9.71 -4.39
C GLY A 295 -2.94 8.80 -3.21
N LEU A 296 -3.16 7.47 -3.32
CA LEU A 296 -2.88 6.54 -2.23
C LEU A 296 -1.39 6.20 -2.10
N VAL A 297 -0.66 6.20 -3.21
CA VAL A 297 0.78 5.96 -3.25
C VAL A 297 1.49 7.08 -3.98
N SER A 298 2.67 7.43 -3.52
CA SER A 298 3.50 8.47 -4.14
C SER A 298 4.98 8.25 -3.81
N LEU A 299 5.84 9.16 -4.30
CA LEU A 299 7.21 9.27 -3.81
C LEU A 299 7.31 10.39 -2.77
N ALA A 300 8.10 10.16 -1.74
CA ALA A 300 8.65 11.24 -0.93
C ALA A 300 9.42 12.23 -1.83
N PRO A 301 9.52 13.51 -1.45
CA PRO A 301 10.28 14.47 -2.23
C PRO A 301 11.69 13.95 -2.59
N LEU A 302 12.09 14.13 -3.85
CA LEU A 302 13.45 13.84 -4.27
C LEU A 302 14.40 14.82 -3.58
N THR A 303 15.49 14.32 -3.01
CA THR A 303 16.52 15.16 -2.37
C THR A 303 17.62 15.56 -3.34
N ASP A 304 18.47 16.49 -2.91
CA ASP A 304 19.66 16.91 -3.66
C ASP A 304 20.71 15.77 -3.81
N ASN A 305 20.53 14.66 -3.08
CA ASN A 305 21.38 13.47 -3.21
C ASN A 305 21.10 12.68 -4.50
N CYS A 306 19.94 12.90 -5.15
CA CYS A 306 19.61 12.26 -6.42
C CYS A 306 20.59 12.67 -7.53
N ALA A 307 20.80 11.77 -8.49
CA ALA A 307 21.61 12.08 -9.67
C ALA A 307 20.95 13.19 -10.51
N PRO A 308 21.73 14.02 -11.23
CA PRO A 308 21.17 15.01 -12.14
C PRO A 308 20.22 14.39 -13.18
N GLY A 309 19.08 15.06 -13.43
CA GLY A 309 18.05 14.58 -14.37
C GLY A 309 17.07 13.55 -13.80
N THR A 310 17.19 13.16 -12.53
CA THR A 310 16.28 12.21 -11.88
C THR A 310 14.85 12.74 -11.84
N GLN A 311 14.67 14.00 -11.50
CA GLN A 311 13.35 14.64 -11.41
C GLN A 311 12.59 14.55 -12.73
N GLU A 312 13.22 14.95 -13.83
CA GLU A 312 12.63 14.97 -15.16
C GLU A 312 12.29 13.56 -15.65
N ALA A 313 13.21 12.60 -15.41
CA ALA A 313 13.01 11.20 -15.80
C ALA A 313 11.82 10.58 -15.07
N ILE A 314 11.71 10.81 -13.75
CA ILE A 314 10.61 10.29 -12.93
C ILE A 314 9.29 10.96 -13.32
N GLN A 315 9.24 12.27 -13.46
CA GLN A 315 8.01 12.99 -13.81
C GLN A 315 7.43 12.53 -15.15
N ALA A 316 8.27 12.22 -16.13
CA ALA A 316 7.83 11.73 -17.43
C ALA A 316 7.12 10.38 -17.35
N VAL A 317 7.62 9.46 -16.53
CA VAL A 317 7.00 8.13 -16.34
C VAL A 317 5.79 8.22 -15.41
N GLN A 318 5.89 9.01 -14.34
CA GLN A 318 4.77 9.25 -13.42
C GLN A 318 3.53 9.80 -14.14
N ALA A 319 3.71 10.76 -15.05
CA ALA A 319 2.61 11.30 -15.85
C ALA A 319 1.92 10.20 -16.67
N GLN A 320 2.68 9.31 -17.29
CA GLN A 320 2.15 8.19 -18.06
C GLN A 320 1.43 7.17 -17.17
N MET A 321 1.93 6.91 -15.94
CA MET A 321 1.25 6.06 -14.95
C MET A 321 -0.11 6.65 -14.55
N MET A 322 -0.16 7.95 -14.25
CA MET A 322 -1.39 8.65 -13.88
C MET A 322 -2.41 8.71 -15.03
N GLU A 323 -1.95 8.74 -16.28
CA GLU A 323 -2.80 8.66 -17.47
C GLU A 323 -3.22 7.22 -17.82
N GLY A 324 -2.65 6.21 -17.16
CA GLY A 324 -2.89 4.79 -17.42
C GLY A 324 -2.23 4.26 -18.70
N SER A 325 -1.32 5.03 -19.30
CA SER A 325 -0.58 4.64 -20.52
C SER A 325 0.70 3.87 -20.26
N PHE A 326 1.15 3.81 -19.00
CA PHE A 326 2.28 3.03 -18.54
C PHE A 326 1.87 2.06 -17.43
N GLN A 327 2.28 0.78 -17.58
CA GLN A 327 2.07 -0.26 -16.58
C GLN A 327 3.42 -0.91 -16.27
N VAL A 328 3.76 -1.00 -14.97
CA VAL A 328 5.07 -1.45 -14.47
C VAL A 328 5.46 -2.84 -15.00
N PHE A 329 4.52 -3.79 -14.93
CA PHE A 329 4.76 -5.17 -15.34
C PHE A 329 4.31 -5.42 -16.78
N THR A 330 4.84 -4.62 -17.71
CA THR A 330 4.65 -4.83 -19.15
C THR A 330 5.85 -5.57 -19.73
N GLY A 331 5.59 -6.70 -20.41
CA GLY A 331 6.60 -7.61 -20.94
C GLY A 331 7.38 -7.11 -22.18
N PRO A 332 8.49 -7.79 -22.49
CA PRO A 332 8.84 -9.13 -21.99
C PRO A 332 9.56 -9.10 -20.63
N ILE A 333 9.12 -9.91 -19.68
CA ILE A 333 9.76 -10.04 -18.36
C ILE A 333 10.12 -11.52 -18.15
N TYR A 334 11.36 -11.77 -17.72
CA TYR A 334 11.89 -13.09 -17.45
C TYR A 334 12.19 -13.28 -15.96
N ASP A 335 11.94 -14.47 -15.44
CA ASP A 335 12.33 -14.84 -14.07
C ASP A 335 13.83 -15.18 -13.95
N GLY A 336 14.27 -15.45 -12.71
CA GLY A 336 15.66 -15.83 -12.40
C GLY A 336 16.16 -17.12 -13.07
N GLN A 337 15.24 -18.00 -13.49
CA GLN A 337 15.56 -19.22 -14.24
C GLN A 337 15.56 -18.97 -15.76
N GLY A 338 15.18 -17.80 -16.23
CA GLY A 338 15.10 -17.43 -17.64
C GLY A 338 13.77 -17.81 -18.30
N ASN A 339 12.75 -18.20 -17.55
CA ASN A 339 11.41 -18.43 -18.09
C ASN A 339 10.72 -17.09 -18.36
N LEU A 340 10.00 -17.01 -19.49
CA LEU A 340 9.19 -15.84 -19.82
C LEU A 340 7.93 -15.82 -18.96
N GLN A 341 7.80 -14.81 -18.12
CA GLN A 341 6.68 -14.62 -17.20
C GLN A 341 5.62 -13.65 -17.77
N VAL A 342 6.04 -12.66 -18.55
CA VAL A 342 5.15 -11.69 -19.21
C VAL A 342 5.55 -11.56 -20.67
N GLU A 343 4.61 -11.84 -21.57
CA GLU A 343 4.84 -11.77 -23.03
C GLU A 343 5.06 -10.32 -23.48
N GLN A 344 5.77 -10.17 -24.59
CA GLN A 344 6.04 -8.85 -25.15
C GLN A 344 4.75 -8.05 -25.43
N GLY A 345 4.65 -6.87 -24.84
CA GLY A 345 3.51 -5.95 -25.01
C GLY A 345 2.26 -6.36 -24.23
N GLN A 346 2.31 -7.43 -23.45
CA GLN A 346 1.27 -7.74 -22.46
C GLN A 346 1.63 -7.11 -21.11
N ALA A 347 0.63 -6.79 -20.33
CA ALA A 347 0.79 -6.32 -18.95
C ALA A 347 0.04 -7.25 -17.99
N LEU A 348 0.60 -7.44 -16.79
CA LEU A 348 -0.08 -8.18 -15.74
C LEU A 348 -1.27 -7.40 -15.19
N THR A 349 -2.33 -8.12 -14.87
CA THR A 349 -3.47 -7.60 -14.10
C THR A 349 -3.10 -7.41 -12.63
N ASP A 350 -3.85 -6.58 -11.89
CA ASP A 350 -3.68 -6.42 -10.45
C ASP A 350 -3.69 -7.76 -9.71
N GLN A 351 -4.57 -8.69 -10.11
CA GLN A 351 -4.68 -10.01 -9.47
C GLN A 351 -3.41 -10.86 -9.69
N GLU A 352 -2.83 -10.83 -10.89
CA GLU A 352 -1.58 -11.53 -11.19
C GLU A 352 -0.41 -10.92 -10.41
N ILE A 353 -0.37 -9.58 -10.27
CA ILE A 353 0.65 -8.88 -9.48
C ILE A 353 0.52 -9.27 -8.00
N LEU A 354 -0.67 -9.17 -7.42
CA LEU A 354 -0.92 -9.48 -6.01
C LEU A 354 -0.67 -10.96 -5.64
N SER A 355 -0.59 -11.85 -6.63
CA SER A 355 -0.27 -13.28 -6.45
C SER A 355 1.11 -13.68 -6.98
N MET A 356 1.98 -12.71 -7.24
CA MET A 356 3.32 -12.95 -7.81
C MET A 356 4.22 -13.75 -6.86
N THR A 357 4.90 -14.78 -7.41
CA THR A 357 5.77 -15.68 -6.64
C THR A 357 7.17 -15.86 -7.24
N TRP A 358 7.51 -15.07 -8.25
CA TRP A 358 8.79 -15.15 -8.96
C TRP A 358 9.56 -13.83 -8.89
N LEU A 359 10.87 -13.92 -8.91
CA LEU A 359 11.78 -12.77 -8.97
C LEU A 359 12.29 -12.56 -10.39
N CYS A 360 12.44 -11.32 -10.83
CA CYS A 360 13.02 -10.95 -12.10
C CYS A 360 14.47 -11.44 -12.24
N ARG A 361 14.85 -11.78 -13.46
CA ARG A 361 16.24 -12.10 -13.80
C ARG A 361 17.15 -10.91 -13.52
N GLY A 362 18.16 -11.11 -12.67
CA GLY A 362 19.07 -10.07 -12.18
C GLY A 362 18.89 -9.77 -10.69
N ILE A 363 17.88 -10.37 -10.04
CA ILE A 363 17.69 -10.37 -8.60
C ILE A 363 18.25 -11.68 -8.02
N SER A 364 19.00 -11.57 -6.94
CA SER A 364 19.54 -12.71 -6.17
C SER A 364 19.25 -12.54 -4.67
N LEU A 365 19.02 -13.66 -4.00
CA LEU A 365 18.97 -13.70 -2.52
C LEU A 365 20.39 -13.92 -1.99
N ALA A 366 20.74 -13.19 -0.91
CA ALA A 366 22.03 -13.32 -0.22
C ALA A 366 22.08 -14.54 0.70
#